data_2234c5efabbcee770ff33e379a4661c6
#
_entry.id   2234c5efabbcee770ff33e379a4661c6
#
_cell.length_a   1.000
_cell.length_b   1.000
_cell.length_c   1.000
_cell.angle_alpha   90.00
_cell.angle_beta   90.00
_cell.angle_gamma   90.00
#
_symmetry.space_group_name_H-M   'P 1'
#
loop_
_entity.id
_entity.type
_entity.pdbx_description
1 polymer ?
#
loop_
_entity_poly.entity_id
_entity_poly.type
_entity_poly.pdbx_seq_one_letter_code
_entity_poly.pdbx_strand_id
1 'polypeptide(L)'
;MTNIVSVSWGDHLSFGESDGRLDTPEKLPRRLRVWRDELGARSLHWRMLRSRIAGRYSAAPGYRHPSDTAAKKLDWDDFAIVPAMAREEGLSPWLYVTVWDEGWPLAPDDVRRVSYHNAMHGQHVAWQSDLTRDHPEWLVVNRTGTTQHGVVSLSYPDARRAFIDRWVRLIEPTTFDGLFLCLRSQSRPADVGDQFGFNEPARRNFLDRYLMDVAHEPFDAPAWRDMLGSYVTALVSELRVALGNAGRKLAIGCARGDVVGPPLGNITLPWREWVRLNLVDRLVIDQNSSQCPSMWHQLWPMHRGTGYVQNYLDGTGLPTLVDHVTTTYAPLVTASQVELFVARQWCERSSDVEGCLSETPGVTGLVFGSFRHDNPEASKRNDWRAGKIRV
;
A
#
# COMPACT_ATOMS: atom_id res chain seq x y z
N MET A 1 -10.10 -22.26 4.49
CA MET A 1 -9.38 -20.99 4.29
C MET A 1 -10.24 -19.78 4.60
N THR A 2 -9.64 -18.74 5.12
CA THR A 2 -10.30 -17.48 5.44
C THR A 2 -9.80 -16.41 4.50
N ASN A 3 -10.56 -16.06 3.47
CA ASN A 3 -10.12 -15.09 2.48
C ASN A 3 -10.48 -13.65 2.89
N ILE A 4 -9.77 -12.70 2.29
CA ILE A 4 -9.97 -11.26 2.47
C ILE A 4 -10.35 -10.63 1.14
N VAL A 5 -11.30 -9.72 1.14
CA VAL A 5 -11.53 -8.80 0.03
C VAL A 5 -10.95 -7.44 0.37
N SER A 6 -10.13 -6.91 -0.52
CA SER A 6 -9.51 -5.60 -0.37
C SER A 6 -10.19 -4.61 -1.32
N VAL A 7 -10.96 -3.71 -0.74
CA VAL A 7 -11.66 -2.64 -1.46
C VAL A 7 -10.70 -1.48 -1.64
N SER A 8 -10.30 -1.22 -2.87
CA SER A 8 -9.47 -0.06 -3.19
C SER A 8 -10.34 1.18 -3.44
N TRP A 9 -9.72 2.34 -3.43
CA TRP A 9 -10.44 3.55 -3.80
C TRP A 9 -10.89 3.53 -5.28
N GLY A 10 -10.31 2.67 -6.12
CA GLY A 10 -10.80 2.42 -7.47
C GLY A 10 -12.22 1.85 -7.50
N ASP A 11 -12.65 1.16 -6.45
CA ASP A 11 -14.01 0.63 -6.33
C ASP A 11 -15.03 1.73 -6.00
N HIS A 12 -14.57 2.81 -5.37
CA HIS A 12 -15.37 4.02 -5.14
C HIS A 12 -15.42 4.90 -6.39
N LEU A 13 -14.51 4.67 -7.32
CA LEU A 13 -14.40 5.39 -8.55
C LEU A 13 -15.12 4.65 -9.67
N SER A 14 -15.18 5.27 -10.73
CA SER A 14 -15.84 4.85 -11.94
C SER A 14 -15.10 3.78 -12.75
N PHE A 15 -14.25 2.94 -12.16
CA PHE A 15 -13.56 1.89 -12.91
C PHE A 15 -14.45 0.72 -13.26
N GLY A 16 -15.61 0.66 -12.72
CA GLY A 16 -16.59 -0.31 -13.04
C GLY A 16 -17.76 0.29 -13.80
N GLU A 17 -18.48 -0.57 -14.43
CA GLU A 17 -19.81 -0.28 -14.85
C GLU A 17 -20.67 0.10 -13.64
N SER A 18 -21.78 0.77 -13.87
CA SER A 18 -22.64 1.37 -12.86
C SER A 18 -22.97 0.47 -11.66
N ASP A 19 -23.03 -0.83 -11.88
CA ASP A 19 -23.40 -1.81 -10.85
C ASP A 19 -22.26 -2.21 -9.90
N GLY A 20 -21.00 -1.93 -10.27
CA GLY A 20 -19.82 -2.26 -9.47
C GLY A 20 -19.41 -1.17 -8.48
N ARG A 21 -19.95 0.03 -8.58
CA ARG A 21 -19.57 1.16 -7.74
C ARG A 21 -20.13 1.02 -6.34
N LEU A 22 -19.29 1.33 -5.37
CA LEU A 22 -19.67 1.42 -3.96
C LEU A 22 -19.91 2.89 -3.57
N ASP A 23 -20.66 3.60 -4.39
CA ASP A 23 -20.94 5.02 -4.23
C ASP A 23 -22.13 5.30 -3.32
N THR A 24 -22.93 4.28 -3.00
CA THR A 24 -24.05 4.39 -2.06
C THR A 24 -24.10 3.20 -1.10
N PRO A 25 -24.60 3.37 0.14
CA PRO A 25 -24.66 2.30 1.12
C PRO A 25 -25.58 1.15 0.72
N GLU A 26 -26.62 1.40 -0.09
CA GLU A 26 -27.59 0.38 -0.51
C GLU A 26 -26.96 -0.70 -1.39
N LYS A 27 -25.88 -0.39 -2.07
CA LYS A 27 -25.15 -1.35 -2.92
C LYS A 27 -24.26 -2.30 -2.12
N LEU A 28 -23.86 -1.90 -0.92
CA LEU A 28 -22.88 -2.61 -0.13
C LEU A 28 -23.33 -4.00 0.33
N PRO A 29 -24.54 -4.24 0.87
CA PRO A 29 -24.95 -5.56 1.34
C PRO A 29 -24.91 -6.63 0.27
N ARG A 30 -25.35 -6.31 -0.94
CA ARG A 30 -25.27 -7.24 -2.07
C ARG A 30 -23.81 -7.62 -2.37
N ARG A 31 -22.90 -6.65 -2.36
CA ARG A 31 -21.49 -6.88 -2.64
C ARG A 31 -20.83 -7.72 -1.55
N LEU A 32 -21.10 -7.43 -0.30
CA LEU A 32 -20.57 -8.19 0.82
C LEU A 32 -21.00 -9.67 0.75
N ARG A 33 -22.26 -9.95 0.40
CA ARG A 33 -22.74 -11.32 0.20
C ARG A 33 -22.00 -12.02 -0.95
N VAL A 34 -21.86 -11.36 -2.11
CA VAL A 34 -21.13 -11.92 -3.25
C VAL A 34 -19.69 -12.26 -2.85
N TRP A 35 -18.98 -11.36 -2.18
CA TRP A 35 -17.61 -11.64 -1.74
C TRP A 35 -17.53 -12.75 -0.71
N ARG A 36 -18.48 -12.80 0.22
CA ARG A 36 -18.56 -13.88 1.20
C ARG A 36 -18.80 -15.25 0.53
N ASP A 37 -19.76 -15.31 -0.36
CA ASP A 37 -20.28 -16.57 -0.91
C ASP A 37 -19.42 -17.07 -2.09
N GLU A 38 -18.96 -16.18 -2.97
CA GLU A 38 -18.18 -16.57 -4.15
C GLU A 38 -16.66 -16.61 -3.90
N LEU A 39 -16.13 -15.73 -3.04
CA LEU A 39 -14.70 -15.67 -2.72
C LEU A 39 -14.35 -16.34 -1.39
N GLY A 40 -15.32 -16.81 -0.64
CA GLY A 40 -15.10 -17.33 0.70
C GLY A 40 -14.54 -16.26 1.66
N ALA A 41 -14.84 -14.98 1.41
CA ALA A 41 -14.34 -13.90 2.23
C ALA A 41 -14.87 -13.98 3.66
N ARG A 42 -13.99 -13.69 4.62
CA ARG A 42 -14.33 -13.57 6.04
C ARG A 42 -13.81 -12.26 6.63
N SER A 43 -13.05 -11.50 5.85
CA SER A 43 -12.58 -10.16 6.22
C SER A 43 -12.66 -9.21 5.04
N LEU A 44 -12.81 -7.94 5.37
CA LEU A 44 -12.89 -6.82 4.44
C LEU A 44 -11.82 -5.80 4.79
N HIS A 45 -10.97 -5.43 3.83
CA HIS A 45 -10.09 -4.28 3.94
C HIS A 45 -10.76 -3.10 3.22
N TRP A 46 -11.22 -2.11 3.96
CA TRP A 46 -11.90 -0.93 3.43
C TRP A 46 -10.97 0.25 3.32
N ARG A 47 -10.64 0.68 2.12
CA ARG A 47 -9.66 1.73 1.92
C ARG A 47 -10.20 3.11 2.29
N MET A 48 -9.44 3.80 3.13
CA MET A 48 -9.64 5.21 3.44
C MET A 48 -9.52 6.06 2.16
N LEU A 49 -10.48 6.94 1.96
CA LEU A 49 -10.42 7.92 0.88
C LEU A 49 -9.43 9.05 1.23
N ARG A 50 -8.75 9.54 0.21
CA ARG A 50 -7.79 10.65 0.35
C ARG A 50 -8.44 11.93 0.88
N SER A 51 -9.71 12.17 0.56
CA SER A 51 -10.48 13.30 1.07
C SER A 51 -10.49 13.42 2.59
N ARG A 52 -10.28 12.32 3.31
CA ARG A 52 -10.23 12.34 4.78
C ARG A 52 -8.90 12.88 5.34
N ILE A 53 -7.87 12.97 4.53
CA ILE A 53 -6.53 13.46 4.94
C ILE A 53 -6.03 14.62 4.08
N ALA A 54 -6.73 14.98 3.03
CA ALA A 54 -6.34 16.10 2.19
C ALA A 54 -6.78 17.42 2.82
N GLY A 55 -5.83 18.24 3.20
CA GLY A 55 -6.11 19.57 3.74
C GLY A 55 -6.70 20.52 2.70
N ARG A 56 -6.30 20.40 1.44
CA ARG A 56 -6.88 21.07 0.27
C ARG A 56 -6.63 20.27 -0.97
N TYR A 57 -7.67 20.02 -1.74
CA TYR A 57 -7.54 19.62 -3.12
C TYR A 57 -7.25 20.86 -3.96
N SER A 58 -6.11 20.92 -4.59
CA SER A 58 -5.86 21.88 -5.63
C SER A 58 -5.89 21.14 -6.96
N ALA A 59 -6.97 21.30 -7.68
CA ALA A 59 -7.06 20.81 -9.05
C ALA A 59 -6.72 21.96 -9.99
N ALA A 60 -5.84 21.74 -10.96
CA ALA A 60 -5.70 22.65 -12.06
C ALA A 60 -7.02 22.69 -12.86
N PRO A 61 -7.38 23.83 -13.48
CA PRO A 61 -8.57 23.90 -14.29
C PRO A 61 -8.63 22.75 -15.33
N GLY A 62 -9.72 21.99 -15.33
CA GLY A 62 -9.89 20.85 -16.22
C GLY A 62 -9.36 19.53 -15.71
N TYR A 63 -8.69 19.49 -14.55
CA TYR A 63 -8.16 18.27 -13.97
C TYR A 63 -8.89 17.94 -12.66
N ARG A 64 -9.33 16.71 -12.53
CA ARG A 64 -9.98 16.20 -11.32
C ARG A 64 -9.36 14.89 -10.91
N HIS A 65 -8.99 14.79 -9.65
CA HIS A 65 -8.58 13.50 -9.12
C HIS A 65 -9.80 12.59 -9.05
N PRO A 66 -9.70 11.32 -9.49
CA PRO A 66 -10.80 10.40 -9.35
C PRO A 66 -11.37 10.30 -7.93
N SER A 67 -10.53 10.38 -6.89
CA SER A 67 -11.01 10.41 -5.50
C SER A 67 -11.84 11.65 -5.15
N ASP A 68 -11.69 12.78 -5.86
CA ASP A 68 -12.59 13.93 -5.68
C ASP A 68 -13.99 13.62 -6.13
N THR A 69 -14.10 12.92 -7.27
CA THR A 69 -15.39 12.52 -7.80
C THR A 69 -16.04 11.49 -6.86
N ALA A 70 -15.26 10.56 -6.32
CA ALA A 70 -15.75 9.61 -5.33
C ALA A 70 -16.14 10.29 -4.02
N ALA A 71 -15.29 11.18 -3.49
CA ALA A 71 -15.59 11.93 -2.28
C ALA A 71 -16.84 12.80 -2.40
N LYS A 72 -17.11 13.35 -3.59
CA LYS A 72 -18.35 14.10 -3.86
C LYS A 72 -19.58 13.22 -4.04
N LYS A 73 -19.38 11.94 -4.37
CA LYS A 73 -20.45 10.96 -4.49
C LYS A 73 -20.69 10.19 -3.22
N LEU A 74 -19.69 10.14 -2.33
CA LEU A 74 -19.85 9.58 -1.00
C LEU A 74 -20.34 10.68 -0.07
N ASP A 75 -21.63 10.91 -0.10
CA ASP A 75 -22.37 11.79 0.83
C ASP A 75 -22.79 11.05 2.11
N TRP A 76 -22.32 9.81 2.27
CA TRP A 76 -22.60 8.96 3.41
C TRP A 76 -21.31 8.66 4.21
N ASP A 77 -21.45 8.41 5.50
CA ASP A 77 -20.34 8.08 6.38
C ASP A 77 -19.98 6.59 6.26
N ASP A 78 -19.05 6.30 5.35
CA ASP A 78 -18.55 4.95 5.10
C ASP A 78 -17.86 4.33 6.32
N PHE A 79 -17.24 5.13 7.20
CA PHE A 79 -16.59 4.64 8.41
C PHE A 79 -17.56 4.21 9.50
N ALA A 80 -18.73 4.83 9.55
CA ALA A 80 -19.78 4.42 10.47
C ALA A 80 -20.57 3.21 9.93
N ILE A 81 -20.88 3.21 8.62
CA ILE A 81 -21.80 2.26 8.01
C ILE A 81 -21.11 0.94 7.64
N VAL A 82 -19.94 1.00 6.99
CA VAL A 82 -19.27 -0.21 6.46
C VAL A 82 -18.95 -1.25 7.53
N PRO A 83 -18.41 -0.90 8.70
CA PRO A 83 -18.09 -1.91 9.70
C PRO A 83 -19.34 -2.64 10.23
N ALA A 84 -20.43 -1.94 10.41
CA ALA A 84 -21.70 -2.54 10.86
C ALA A 84 -22.24 -3.53 9.81
N MET A 85 -22.38 -3.07 8.57
CA MET A 85 -22.86 -3.91 7.46
C MET A 85 -21.96 -5.12 7.19
N ALA A 86 -20.64 -4.95 7.27
CA ALA A 86 -19.72 -6.05 7.09
C ALA A 86 -19.94 -7.15 8.15
N ARG A 87 -20.15 -6.76 9.42
CA ARG A 87 -20.43 -7.73 10.49
C ARG A 87 -21.78 -8.41 10.34
N GLU A 88 -22.80 -7.71 9.92
CA GLU A 88 -24.12 -8.29 9.61
C GLU A 88 -24.00 -9.39 8.56
N GLU A 89 -23.10 -9.23 7.61
CA GLU A 89 -22.81 -10.24 6.58
C GLU A 89 -21.71 -11.23 6.98
N GLY A 90 -21.24 -11.22 8.24
CA GLY A 90 -20.25 -12.17 8.77
C GLY A 90 -18.80 -11.90 8.36
N LEU A 91 -18.47 -10.65 8.01
CA LEU A 91 -17.14 -10.21 7.62
C LEU A 91 -16.49 -9.35 8.71
N SER A 92 -15.23 -9.63 9.05
CA SER A 92 -14.41 -8.79 9.93
C SER A 92 -13.91 -7.55 9.15
N PRO A 93 -14.32 -6.33 9.53
CA PRO A 93 -13.93 -5.12 8.80
C PRO A 93 -12.60 -4.56 9.32
N TRP A 94 -11.70 -4.18 8.40
CA TRP A 94 -10.41 -3.57 8.69
C TRP A 94 -10.27 -2.28 7.91
N LEU A 95 -9.78 -1.23 8.57
CA LEU A 95 -9.49 0.04 7.91
C LEU A 95 -8.19 -0.08 7.11
N TYR A 96 -8.25 0.15 5.82
CA TYR A 96 -7.10 0.10 4.93
C TYR A 96 -6.50 1.50 4.73
N VAL A 97 -5.25 1.69 5.14
CA VAL A 97 -4.46 2.90 4.96
C VAL A 97 -3.14 2.61 4.24
N THR A 98 -2.53 3.64 3.70
CA THR A 98 -1.20 3.59 3.08
C THR A 98 -0.25 4.53 3.79
N VAL A 99 1.02 4.18 3.89
CA VAL A 99 2.02 5.01 4.56
C VAL A 99 2.68 6.03 3.63
N TRP A 100 2.77 5.74 2.32
CA TRP A 100 3.50 6.58 1.36
C TRP A 100 2.63 7.05 0.20
N ASP A 101 1.48 7.58 0.51
CA ASP A 101 0.55 8.12 -0.48
C ASP A 101 -0.01 9.46 0.02
N GLU A 102 0.91 10.42 0.21
CA GLU A 102 0.61 11.73 0.80
C GLU A 102 0.42 12.84 -0.25
N GLY A 103 0.52 12.52 -1.54
CA GLY A 103 0.34 13.47 -2.63
C GLY A 103 1.43 14.53 -2.72
N TRP A 104 1.19 15.55 -3.51
CA TRP A 104 2.09 16.70 -3.62
C TRP A 104 1.37 17.96 -4.12
N PRO A 105 1.96 19.15 -3.89
CA PRO A 105 1.43 20.38 -4.44
C PRO A 105 1.49 20.36 -5.98
N LEU A 106 0.54 21.01 -6.63
CA LEU A 106 0.55 21.17 -8.07
C LEU A 106 1.64 22.15 -8.48
N ALA A 107 2.66 21.64 -9.16
CA ALA A 107 3.59 22.48 -9.91
C ALA A 107 3.31 22.29 -11.39
N PRO A 108 3.09 23.36 -12.18
CA PRO A 108 2.79 23.25 -13.60
C PRO A 108 3.81 22.42 -14.40
N ASP A 109 5.08 22.52 -14.06
CA ASP A 109 6.18 21.83 -14.71
C ASP A 109 6.29 20.35 -14.27
N ASP A 110 5.83 20.04 -13.08
CA ASP A 110 5.86 18.69 -12.52
C ASP A 110 4.63 17.86 -12.89
N VAL A 111 3.61 18.46 -13.45
CA VAL A 111 2.34 17.82 -13.81
C VAL A 111 2.55 16.63 -14.75
N ARG A 112 3.55 16.69 -15.63
CA ARG A 112 3.90 15.60 -16.54
C ARG A 112 4.70 14.48 -15.90
N ARG A 113 5.31 14.72 -14.72
CA ARG A 113 6.10 13.76 -13.95
C ARG A 113 5.33 13.18 -12.78
N VAL A 114 4.09 13.24 -12.91
CA VAL A 114 3.13 13.00 -11.87
C VAL A 114 3.15 11.57 -11.38
N SER A 115 2.63 11.38 -10.21
CA SER A 115 2.49 10.08 -9.56
C SER A 115 2.00 9.04 -10.56
N TYR A 116 2.45 7.85 -10.34
CA TYR A 116 1.93 6.64 -10.93
C TYR A 116 0.42 6.70 -11.19
N HIS A 117 -0.31 7.27 -10.27
CA HIS A 117 -1.75 7.36 -10.31
C HIS A 117 -2.27 8.27 -11.40
N ASN A 118 -1.68 9.45 -11.53
CA ASN A 118 -2.07 10.40 -12.56
C ASN A 118 -1.64 9.91 -13.96
N ALA A 119 -0.47 9.28 -14.06
CA ALA A 119 -0.06 8.64 -15.29
C ALA A 119 -1.02 7.52 -15.70
N MET A 120 -1.59 6.79 -14.73
CA MET A 120 -2.60 5.76 -14.99
C MET A 120 -3.90 6.30 -15.55
N HIS A 121 -4.33 7.44 -15.07
CA HIS A 121 -5.66 7.96 -15.36
C HIS A 121 -5.65 9.10 -16.36
N GLY A 122 -4.48 9.47 -16.88
CA GLY A 122 -4.34 10.63 -17.76
C GLY A 122 -4.81 11.93 -17.12
N GLN A 123 -4.88 11.97 -15.80
CA GLN A 123 -5.39 13.10 -15.02
C GLN A 123 -4.25 13.74 -14.25
N HIS A 124 -4.16 15.04 -14.38
CA HIS A 124 -3.23 15.85 -13.62
C HIS A 124 -3.96 16.40 -12.41
N VAL A 125 -3.74 15.77 -11.28
CA VAL A 125 -4.36 16.19 -10.04
C VAL A 125 -3.29 16.44 -9.01
N ALA A 126 -3.34 17.60 -8.44
CA ALA A 126 -2.63 17.88 -7.22
C ALA A 126 -3.57 17.64 -6.05
N TRP A 127 -3.14 16.84 -5.14
CA TRP A 127 -3.66 16.78 -3.79
C TRP A 127 -2.44 16.63 -2.88
N GLN A 128 -2.56 17.13 -1.71
CA GLN A 128 -1.49 17.01 -0.71
C GLN A 128 -2.15 16.82 0.64
N SER A 129 -1.65 15.88 1.41
CA SER A 129 -2.10 15.73 2.78
C SER A 129 -1.71 16.96 3.59
N ASP A 130 -2.48 17.23 4.64
CA ASP A 130 -2.14 18.23 5.66
C ASP A 130 -0.75 17.97 6.25
N LEU A 131 -0.41 16.72 6.52
CA LEU A 131 0.87 16.31 7.08
C LEU A 131 2.07 16.82 6.26
N THR A 132 2.07 16.57 4.96
CA THR A 132 3.20 16.98 4.09
C THR A 132 3.14 18.45 3.67
N ARG A 133 1.97 19.08 3.77
CA ARG A 133 1.83 20.51 3.57
C ARG A 133 2.42 21.28 4.76
N ASP A 134 2.11 20.83 5.97
CA ASP A 134 2.50 21.50 7.19
C ASP A 134 3.94 21.14 7.60
N HIS A 135 4.45 19.98 7.12
CA HIS A 135 5.79 19.46 7.40
C HIS A 135 6.53 19.03 6.12
N PRO A 136 6.83 19.95 5.20
CA PRO A 136 7.54 19.63 3.97
C PRO A 136 8.97 19.08 4.21
N GLU A 137 9.58 19.39 5.37
CA GLU A 137 10.88 18.90 5.79
C GLU A 137 10.92 17.39 6.06
N TRP A 138 9.77 16.75 6.26
CA TRP A 138 9.70 15.31 6.46
C TRP A 138 9.69 14.51 5.16
N LEU A 139 9.52 15.17 4.01
CA LEU A 139 9.55 14.47 2.73
C LEU A 139 10.93 13.86 2.47
N VAL A 140 10.98 12.68 1.88
CA VAL A 140 12.26 12.04 1.56
C VAL A 140 13.03 12.87 0.54
N VAL A 141 14.36 12.88 0.69
CA VAL A 141 15.26 13.59 -0.21
C VAL A 141 16.33 12.65 -0.76
N ASN A 142 16.85 13.00 -1.94
CA ASN A 142 18.04 12.37 -2.49
C ASN A 142 19.32 13.00 -1.91
N ARG A 143 20.48 12.53 -2.36
CA ARG A 143 21.80 13.05 -1.91
C ARG A 143 21.97 14.55 -2.11
N THR A 144 21.33 15.14 -3.10
CA THR A 144 21.44 16.57 -3.43
C THR A 144 20.32 17.41 -2.80
N GLY A 145 19.48 16.81 -1.96
CA GLY A 145 18.36 17.50 -1.31
C GLY A 145 17.09 17.61 -2.17
N THR A 146 17.05 16.98 -3.34
CA THR A 146 15.84 16.96 -4.17
C THR A 146 14.77 16.09 -3.52
N THR A 147 13.60 16.65 -3.33
CA THR A 147 12.47 16.02 -2.65
C THR A 147 11.72 15.07 -3.57
N GLN A 148 11.34 13.92 -3.03
CA GLN A 148 10.30 13.06 -3.60
C GLN A 148 8.96 13.33 -2.91
N HIS A 149 8.05 13.94 -3.63
CA HIS A 149 6.74 14.25 -3.09
C HIS A 149 5.91 12.99 -2.80
N GLY A 150 5.05 13.10 -1.82
CA GLY A 150 4.13 12.03 -1.43
C GLY A 150 4.74 10.94 -0.55
N VAL A 151 6.02 11.03 -0.24
CA VAL A 151 6.75 10.05 0.55
C VAL A 151 7.39 10.72 1.75
N VAL A 152 6.97 10.31 2.94
CA VAL A 152 7.48 10.82 4.22
C VAL A 152 8.61 9.93 4.71
N SER A 153 9.70 10.53 5.16
CA SER A 153 10.82 9.82 5.77
C SER A 153 10.47 9.38 7.20
N LEU A 154 10.51 8.09 7.42
CA LEU A 154 10.28 7.50 8.73
C LEU A 154 11.47 7.63 9.69
N SER A 155 12.57 8.24 9.25
CA SER A 155 13.70 8.57 10.12
C SER A 155 13.37 9.69 11.14
N TYR A 156 12.33 10.47 10.89
CA TYR A 156 11.82 11.47 11.83
C TYR A 156 10.84 10.83 12.82
N PRO A 157 11.15 10.79 14.14
CA PRO A 157 10.23 10.27 15.14
C PRO A 157 8.88 11.00 15.17
N ASP A 158 8.91 12.33 14.97
CA ASP A 158 7.69 13.14 14.96
C ASP A 158 6.80 12.83 13.75
N ALA A 159 7.38 12.53 12.60
CA ALA A 159 6.62 12.09 11.43
C ALA A 159 5.92 10.74 11.71
N ARG A 160 6.61 9.78 12.33
CA ARG A 160 5.99 8.50 12.73
C ARG A 160 4.85 8.72 13.72
N ARG A 161 5.08 9.56 14.73
CA ARG A 161 4.04 9.91 15.71
C ARG A 161 2.82 10.55 15.05
N ALA A 162 3.03 11.50 14.14
CA ALA A 162 1.95 12.16 13.42
C ALA A 162 1.11 11.18 12.57
N PHE A 163 1.74 10.20 11.92
CA PHE A 163 1.02 9.12 11.24
C PHE A 163 0.19 8.28 12.20
N ILE A 164 0.79 7.84 13.30
CA ILE A 164 0.13 7.01 14.31
C ILE A 164 -1.07 7.75 14.89
N ASP A 165 -0.90 8.99 15.31
CA ASP A 165 -1.96 9.82 15.86
C ASP A 165 -3.10 10.03 14.87
N ARG A 166 -2.77 10.21 13.58
CA ARG A 166 -3.78 10.31 12.51
C ARG A 166 -4.59 9.01 12.39
N TRP A 167 -3.92 7.87 12.31
CA TRP A 167 -4.60 6.59 12.10
C TRP A 167 -5.39 6.16 13.33
N VAL A 168 -4.88 6.40 14.52
CA VAL A 168 -5.61 6.13 15.77
C VAL A 168 -6.87 7.01 15.84
N ARG A 169 -6.76 8.32 15.60
CA ARG A 169 -7.93 9.21 15.57
C ARG A 169 -8.98 8.81 14.53
N LEU A 170 -8.56 8.22 13.42
CA LEU A 170 -9.49 7.76 12.38
C LEU A 170 -10.20 6.46 12.75
N ILE A 171 -9.51 5.53 13.41
CA ILE A 171 -10.05 4.20 13.70
C ILE A 171 -10.78 4.13 15.04
N GLU A 172 -10.33 4.88 16.04
CA GLU A 172 -10.84 4.81 17.41
C GLU A 172 -12.36 5.04 17.51
N PRO A 173 -12.96 6.05 16.84
CA PRO A 173 -14.40 6.29 16.90
C PRO A 173 -15.23 5.29 16.07
N THR A 174 -14.57 4.36 15.39
CA THR A 174 -15.23 3.38 14.50
C THR A 174 -15.32 2.01 15.15
N THR A 175 -16.03 1.12 14.47
CA THR A 175 -16.08 -0.29 14.88
C THR A 175 -15.26 -1.23 14.00
N PHE A 176 -14.26 -0.74 13.25
CA PHE A 176 -13.30 -1.60 12.58
C PHE A 176 -12.53 -2.47 13.58
N ASP A 177 -12.25 -3.72 13.23
CA ASP A 177 -11.54 -4.67 14.11
C ASP A 177 -10.04 -4.37 14.20
N GLY A 178 -9.49 -3.76 13.14
CA GLY A 178 -8.08 -3.44 13.06
C GLY A 178 -7.76 -2.52 11.89
N LEU A 179 -6.48 -2.20 11.78
CA LEU A 179 -5.91 -1.40 10.72
C LEU A 179 -5.06 -2.28 9.81
N PHE A 180 -5.29 -2.20 8.51
CA PHE A 180 -4.43 -2.76 7.48
C PHE A 180 -3.56 -1.65 6.89
N LEU A 181 -2.27 -1.68 7.23
CA LEU A 181 -1.26 -0.75 6.72
C LEU A 181 -0.62 -1.32 5.46
N CYS A 182 -0.85 -0.70 4.33
CA CYS A 182 -0.22 -1.09 3.08
C CYS A 182 1.06 -0.28 2.85
N LEU A 183 2.18 -0.97 2.68
CA LEU A 183 3.48 -0.36 2.37
C LEU A 183 3.62 0.01 0.89
N ARG A 184 2.58 -0.18 0.12
CA ARG A 184 2.53 0.26 -1.27
C ARG A 184 2.35 1.75 -1.35
N SER A 185 3.12 2.38 -2.25
CA SER A 185 2.90 3.76 -2.64
C SER A 185 2.25 3.87 -4.02
N GLN A 186 1.61 5.01 -4.24
CA GLN A 186 1.18 5.44 -5.57
C GLN A 186 2.04 6.62 -6.08
N SER A 187 3.06 6.99 -5.34
CA SER A 187 4.06 7.95 -5.77
C SER A 187 4.94 7.35 -6.87
N ARG A 188 5.60 8.22 -7.62
CA ARG A 188 6.55 7.80 -8.64
C ARG A 188 7.66 6.95 -8.01
N PRO A 189 8.08 5.82 -8.62
CA PRO A 189 9.25 5.09 -8.16
C PRO A 189 10.52 5.91 -8.26
N ALA A 190 11.54 5.55 -7.46
CA ALA A 190 12.87 6.05 -7.60
C ALA A 190 13.47 5.68 -8.97
N ASP A 191 14.31 6.55 -9.54
CA ASP A 191 14.97 6.28 -10.82
C ASP A 191 16.11 5.26 -10.66
N VAL A 192 16.72 5.22 -9.48
CA VAL A 192 17.74 4.24 -9.09
C VAL A 192 17.49 3.72 -7.69
N GLY A 193 18.00 2.53 -7.39
CA GLY A 193 17.69 1.77 -6.19
C GLY A 193 17.87 2.54 -4.88
N ASP A 194 19.00 3.24 -4.72
CA ASP A 194 19.33 3.97 -3.49
C ASP A 194 19.28 5.49 -3.69
N GLN A 195 18.31 5.95 -4.45
CA GLN A 195 18.20 7.38 -4.79
C GLN A 195 17.75 8.25 -3.61
N PHE A 196 16.86 7.74 -2.77
CA PHE A 196 16.18 8.49 -1.72
C PHE A 196 16.45 7.92 -0.32
N GLY A 197 16.12 8.73 0.68
CA GLY A 197 16.28 8.39 2.10
C GLY A 197 17.38 9.20 2.80
N PHE A 198 18.01 10.14 2.09
CA PHE A 198 19.16 10.93 2.60
C PHE A 198 18.73 12.10 3.49
N ASN A 199 17.64 11.95 4.22
CA ASN A 199 17.20 12.92 5.21
C ASN A 199 18.21 13.05 6.36
N GLU A 200 18.27 14.24 6.95
CA GLU A 200 19.27 14.56 7.96
C GLU A 200 19.34 13.55 9.13
N PRO A 201 18.21 13.13 9.75
CA PRO A 201 18.28 12.14 10.84
C PRO A 201 18.87 10.79 10.40
N ALA A 202 18.54 10.34 9.19
CA ALA A 202 19.08 9.09 8.67
C ALA A 202 20.60 9.21 8.40
N ARG A 203 21.05 10.31 7.81
CA ARG A 203 22.48 10.58 7.55
C ARG A 203 23.25 10.65 8.86
N ARG A 204 22.75 11.37 9.85
CA ARG A 204 23.39 11.50 11.17
C ARG A 204 23.49 10.13 11.85
N ASN A 205 22.41 9.36 11.90
CA ASN A 205 22.42 8.03 12.50
C ASN A 205 23.42 7.07 11.81
N PHE A 206 23.57 7.20 10.49
CA PHE A 206 24.55 6.38 9.78
C PHE A 206 25.97 6.83 10.07
N LEU A 207 26.22 8.14 10.08
CA LEU A 207 27.52 8.69 10.45
C LEU A 207 27.92 8.30 11.87
N ASP A 208 27.02 8.43 12.83
CA ASP A 208 27.27 8.06 14.23
C ASP A 208 27.59 6.57 14.40
N ARG A 209 26.95 5.71 13.59
CA ARG A 209 27.12 4.25 13.69
C ARG A 209 28.30 3.69 12.90
N TYR A 210 28.55 4.25 11.73
CA TYR A 210 29.52 3.71 10.77
C TYR A 210 30.69 4.65 10.49
N LEU A 211 30.72 5.85 11.06
CA LEU A 211 31.74 6.89 10.86
C LEU A 211 31.91 7.28 9.39
N MET A 212 30.83 7.29 8.62
CA MET A 212 30.83 7.50 7.18
C MET A 212 29.70 8.45 6.77
N ASP A 213 30.03 9.51 6.02
CA ASP A 213 29.02 10.45 5.50
C ASP A 213 28.47 9.97 4.14
N VAL A 214 27.33 9.33 4.18
CA VAL A 214 26.66 8.77 2.99
C VAL A 214 26.31 9.82 1.91
N ALA A 215 26.32 11.11 2.24
CA ALA A 215 26.06 12.14 1.27
C ALA A 215 27.27 12.43 0.37
N HIS A 216 28.49 12.21 0.89
CA HIS A 216 29.73 12.63 0.25
C HIS A 216 30.70 11.49 -0.01
N GLU A 217 30.54 10.36 0.68
CA GLU A 217 31.48 9.24 0.63
C GLU A 217 30.81 7.99 0.03
N PRO A 218 31.59 7.06 -0.56
CA PRO A 218 31.12 5.71 -0.81
C PRO A 218 30.72 5.03 0.51
N PHE A 219 29.63 4.29 0.52
CA PHE A 219 29.10 3.66 1.73
C PHE A 219 28.66 2.23 1.48
N ASP A 220 28.55 1.46 2.56
CA ASP A 220 27.95 0.13 2.55
C ASP A 220 26.43 0.25 2.29
N ALA A 221 26.03 -0.02 1.05
CA ALA A 221 24.63 0.08 0.65
C ALA A 221 23.72 -0.93 1.38
N PRO A 222 24.11 -2.19 1.62
CA PRO A 222 23.36 -3.09 2.50
C PRO A 222 23.11 -2.50 3.89
N ALA A 223 24.14 -2.03 4.58
CA ALA A 223 24.00 -1.43 5.91
C ALA A 223 23.10 -0.19 5.89
N TRP A 224 23.17 0.63 4.83
CA TRP A 224 22.28 1.76 4.63
C TRP A 224 20.83 1.33 4.50
N ARG A 225 20.55 0.33 3.67
CA ARG A 225 19.21 -0.21 3.44
C ARG A 225 18.61 -0.82 4.71
N ASP A 226 19.44 -1.53 5.49
CA ASP A 226 19.03 -2.12 6.76
C ASP A 226 18.69 -1.06 7.80
N MET A 227 19.50 0.00 7.88
CA MET A 227 19.20 1.12 8.77
C MET A 227 17.90 1.81 8.38
N LEU A 228 17.66 2.07 7.10
CA LEU A 228 16.40 2.63 6.64
C LEU A 228 15.21 1.70 6.94
N GLY A 229 15.39 0.38 6.79
CA GLY A 229 14.40 -0.64 7.16
C GLY A 229 14.07 -0.65 8.66
N SER A 230 15.03 -0.31 9.52
CA SER A 230 14.81 -0.22 10.96
C SER A 230 13.79 0.87 11.34
N TYR A 231 13.68 1.95 10.57
CA TYR A 231 12.66 2.97 10.78
C TYR A 231 11.25 2.50 10.42
N VAL A 232 11.14 1.57 9.46
CA VAL A 232 9.86 0.92 9.16
C VAL A 232 9.45 0.03 10.34
N THR A 233 10.39 -0.73 10.91
CA THR A 233 10.15 -1.52 12.12
C THR A 233 9.76 -0.64 13.32
N ALA A 234 10.42 0.51 13.49
CA ALA A 234 10.05 1.47 14.52
C ALA A 234 8.59 1.93 14.38
N LEU A 235 8.17 2.32 13.18
CA LEU A 235 6.77 2.68 12.91
C LEU A 235 5.82 1.52 13.24
N VAL A 236 6.13 0.30 12.81
CA VAL A 236 5.28 -0.87 13.05
C VAL A 236 5.15 -1.15 14.55
N SER A 237 6.27 -1.09 15.30
CA SER A 237 6.28 -1.30 16.75
C SER A 237 5.49 -0.23 17.51
N GLU A 238 5.72 1.03 17.18
CA GLU A 238 5.02 2.17 17.79
C GLU A 238 3.50 2.11 17.48
N LEU A 239 3.14 1.79 16.23
CA LEU A 239 1.75 1.63 15.81
C LEU A 239 1.07 0.44 16.48
N ARG A 240 1.78 -0.69 16.64
CA ARG A 240 1.27 -1.88 17.37
C ARG A 240 0.85 -1.52 18.78
N VAL A 241 1.67 -0.76 19.49
CA VAL A 241 1.37 -0.31 20.85
C VAL A 241 0.15 0.62 20.87
N ALA A 242 0.12 1.61 19.98
CA ALA A 242 -0.96 2.58 19.92
C ALA A 242 -2.31 1.94 19.57
N LEU A 243 -2.35 1.03 18.61
CA LEU A 243 -3.55 0.27 18.25
C LEU A 243 -3.98 -0.69 19.34
N GLY A 244 -3.02 -1.35 20.02
CA GLY A 244 -3.30 -2.23 21.16
C GLY A 244 -3.99 -1.49 22.31
N ASN A 245 -3.56 -0.27 22.60
CA ASN A 245 -4.19 0.60 23.58
C ASN A 245 -5.63 0.99 23.21
N ALA A 246 -5.90 1.10 21.91
CA ALA A 246 -7.25 1.34 21.37
C ALA A 246 -8.06 0.04 21.16
N GLY A 247 -7.56 -1.12 21.59
CA GLY A 247 -8.21 -2.43 21.40
C GLY A 247 -8.32 -2.87 19.94
N ARG A 248 -7.39 -2.43 19.09
CA ARG A 248 -7.37 -2.72 17.66
C ARG A 248 -6.19 -3.60 17.26
N LYS A 249 -6.38 -4.36 16.18
CA LYS A 249 -5.37 -5.24 15.59
C LYS A 249 -4.60 -4.54 14.47
N LEU A 250 -3.41 -5.07 14.14
CA LEU A 250 -2.55 -4.55 13.06
C LEU A 250 -2.30 -5.62 12.00
N ALA A 251 -2.60 -5.29 10.75
CA ALA A 251 -2.19 -6.04 9.57
C ALA A 251 -1.24 -5.20 8.71
N ILE A 252 -0.23 -5.84 8.13
CA ILE A 252 0.72 -5.18 7.20
C ILE A 252 0.63 -5.84 5.84
N GLY A 253 0.53 -5.01 4.79
CA GLY A 253 0.63 -5.44 3.40
C GLY A 253 1.94 -4.98 2.76
N CYS A 254 2.70 -5.91 2.20
CA CYS A 254 4.01 -5.63 1.62
C CYS A 254 4.27 -6.41 0.33
N ALA A 255 5.35 -6.04 -0.36
CA ALA A 255 5.88 -6.80 -1.46
C ALA A 255 6.38 -8.17 -0.99
N ARG A 256 6.46 -9.12 -1.91
CA ARG A 256 7.11 -10.40 -1.69
C ARG A 256 8.63 -10.22 -1.76
N GLY A 257 9.36 -10.78 -0.81
CA GLY A 257 10.81 -10.66 -0.70
C GLY A 257 11.24 -9.79 0.47
N ASP A 258 12.47 -9.32 0.41
CA ASP A 258 13.15 -8.65 1.52
C ASP A 258 13.36 -7.15 1.28
N VAL A 259 12.62 -6.56 0.36
CA VAL A 259 12.66 -5.12 0.07
C VAL A 259 11.28 -4.50 0.13
N VAL A 260 11.23 -3.26 0.56
CA VAL A 260 9.96 -2.50 0.64
C VAL A 260 9.37 -2.28 -0.75
N GLY A 261 10.20 -2.10 -1.76
CA GLY A 261 9.76 -1.76 -3.12
C GLY A 261 9.56 -0.27 -3.34
N PRO A 262 9.09 0.14 -4.52
CA PRO A 262 8.81 1.54 -4.78
C PRO A 262 7.87 2.15 -3.73
N PRO A 263 8.05 3.41 -3.35
CA PRO A 263 8.95 4.41 -3.98
C PRO A 263 10.33 4.53 -3.37
N LEU A 264 10.63 3.80 -2.32
CA LEU A 264 11.80 4.03 -1.47
C LEU A 264 13.04 3.21 -1.83
N GLY A 265 13.02 2.51 -2.94
CA GLY A 265 14.19 1.79 -3.36
C GLY A 265 14.39 0.46 -2.64
N ASN A 266 15.63 0.10 -2.44
CA ASN A 266 16.02 -1.18 -1.84
C ASN A 266 15.99 -1.20 -0.30
N ILE A 267 15.15 -0.38 0.33
CA ILE A 267 15.00 -0.43 1.78
C ILE A 267 14.67 -1.86 2.20
N THR A 268 15.45 -2.40 3.10
CA THR A 268 15.23 -3.73 3.65
C THR A 268 13.86 -3.81 4.35
N LEU A 269 13.13 -4.86 4.08
CA LEU A 269 11.84 -5.15 4.69
C LEU A 269 12.03 -6.20 5.80
N PRO A 270 12.09 -5.80 7.08
CA PRO A 270 12.42 -6.74 8.17
C PRO A 270 11.19 -7.54 8.64
N TRP A 271 10.39 -8.06 7.72
CA TRP A 271 9.15 -8.76 7.99
C TRP A 271 9.32 -10.01 8.90
N ARG A 272 10.50 -10.66 8.83
CA ARG A 272 10.81 -11.82 9.69
C ARG A 272 10.87 -11.43 11.15
N GLU A 273 11.42 -10.26 11.43
CA GLU A 273 11.45 -9.69 12.78
C GLU A 273 10.04 -9.38 13.27
N TRP A 274 9.20 -8.79 12.42
CA TRP A 274 7.84 -8.47 12.79
C TRP A 274 7.02 -9.72 13.15
N VAL A 275 7.23 -10.82 12.41
CA VAL A 275 6.60 -12.11 12.71
C VAL A 275 7.14 -12.70 14.02
N ARG A 276 8.48 -12.75 14.20
CA ARG A 276 9.09 -13.34 15.41
C ARG A 276 8.69 -12.60 16.69
N LEU A 277 8.56 -11.29 16.62
CA LEU A 277 8.20 -10.43 17.76
C LEU A 277 6.68 -10.24 17.90
N ASN A 278 5.87 -10.86 17.06
CA ASN A 278 4.41 -10.68 17.01
C ASN A 278 3.98 -9.20 16.95
N LEU A 279 4.73 -8.39 16.17
CA LEU A 279 4.42 -6.97 15.99
C LEU A 279 3.17 -6.75 15.13
N VAL A 280 2.75 -7.77 14.39
CA VAL A 280 1.57 -7.73 13.53
C VAL A 280 0.67 -8.93 13.83
N ASP A 281 -0.62 -8.77 13.67
CA ASP A 281 -1.58 -9.88 13.74
C ASP A 281 -1.71 -10.59 12.39
N ARG A 282 -1.51 -9.84 11.30
CA ARG A 282 -1.61 -10.36 9.92
C ARG A 282 -0.47 -9.82 9.07
N LEU A 283 0.12 -10.70 8.28
CA LEU A 283 1.05 -10.37 7.23
C LEU A 283 0.41 -10.69 5.87
N VAL A 284 0.25 -9.69 5.02
CA VAL A 284 -0.21 -9.85 3.64
C VAL A 284 0.97 -9.62 2.71
N ILE A 285 1.36 -10.66 1.99
CA ILE A 285 2.48 -10.60 1.04
C ILE A 285 1.99 -10.54 -0.41
N ASP A 286 2.91 -10.30 -1.32
CA ASP A 286 2.68 -10.19 -2.77
C ASP A 286 1.67 -9.06 -3.14
N GLN A 287 1.61 -8.03 -2.30
CA GLN A 287 0.69 -6.90 -2.44
C GLN A 287 0.85 -6.16 -3.79
N ASN A 288 2.06 -6.20 -4.34
CA ASN A 288 2.38 -5.71 -5.68
C ASN A 288 3.19 -6.77 -6.40
N SER A 289 2.52 -7.71 -7.03
CA SER A 289 3.21 -8.74 -7.76
C SER A 289 4.02 -8.15 -8.93
N SER A 290 5.26 -8.59 -9.02
CA SER A 290 6.15 -8.29 -10.14
C SER A 290 5.76 -9.01 -11.42
N GLN A 291 4.98 -10.05 -11.32
CA GLN A 291 4.58 -10.89 -12.47
C GLN A 291 3.33 -10.36 -13.16
N CYS A 292 2.53 -9.56 -12.48
CA CYS A 292 1.47 -8.86 -13.15
C CYS A 292 2.12 -7.94 -14.19
N PRO A 293 1.71 -7.98 -15.49
CA PRO A 293 2.11 -7.00 -16.48
C PRO A 293 1.58 -5.66 -16.04
N SER A 294 2.16 -5.19 -14.96
CA SER A 294 1.73 -3.99 -14.29
C SER A 294 2.16 -2.82 -15.15
N MET A 295 1.49 -1.75 -14.94
CA MET A 295 1.87 -0.48 -15.52
C MET A 295 3.28 -0.04 -15.18
N TRP A 296 3.89 -0.56 -14.13
CA TRP A 296 5.27 -0.29 -13.80
C TRP A 296 6.19 -0.60 -14.99
N HIS A 297 6.02 -1.77 -15.62
CA HIS A 297 6.78 -2.13 -16.81
C HIS A 297 6.47 -1.26 -18.02
N GLN A 298 5.24 -0.80 -18.15
CA GLN A 298 4.80 -0.02 -19.31
C GLN A 298 5.07 1.47 -19.15
N LEU A 299 4.87 2.01 -17.97
CA LEU A 299 4.99 3.44 -17.72
C LEU A 299 6.41 3.88 -17.32
N TRP A 300 7.21 2.96 -16.78
CA TRP A 300 8.58 3.24 -16.33
C TRP A 300 9.57 2.17 -16.77
N PRO A 301 9.75 1.97 -18.10
CA PRO A 301 10.71 0.99 -18.61
C PRO A 301 12.16 1.34 -18.21
N MET A 302 12.44 2.60 -17.89
CA MET A 302 13.74 3.04 -17.43
C MET A 302 14.16 2.48 -16.07
N HIS A 303 13.23 1.97 -15.29
CA HIS A 303 13.56 1.36 -13.99
C HIS A 303 14.10 -0.07 -14.12
N ARG A 304 13.99 -0.67 -15.30
CA ARG A 304 14.58 -1.99 -15.54
C ARG A 304 16.09 -1.92 -15.41
N GLY A 305 16.66 -2.90 -14.73
CA GLY A 305 18.11 -3.00 -14.56
C GLY A 305 18.69 -2.16 -13.41
N THR A 306 17.86 -1.52 -12.60
CA THR A 306 18.31 -0.77 -11.42
C THR A 306 18.43 -1.64 -10.17
N GLY A 307 18.70 -2.92 -10.30
CA GLY A 307 18.87 -3.85 -9.19
C GLY A 307 17.55 -4.13 -8.47
N TYR A 308 17.21 -3.36 -7.45
CA TYR A 308 15.99 -3.56 -6.69
C TYR A 308 14.72 -3.42 -7.53
N VAL A 309 14.69 -2.46 -8.45
CA VAL A 309 13.52 -2.25 -9.32
C VAL A 309 13.33 -3.44 -10.23
N GLN A 310 14.41 -3.98 -10.76
CA GLN A 310 14.35 -5.19 -11.57
C GLN A 310 13.86 -6.38 -10.76
N ASN A 311 14.49 -6.65 -9.62
CA ASN A 311 14.08 -7.76 -8.74
C ASN A 311 12.63 -7.63 -8.29
N TYR A 312 12.17 -6.41 -8.07
CA TYR A 312 10.81 -6.14 -7.66
C TYR A 312 9.81 -6.25 -8.82
N LEU A 313 10.12 -5.64 -9.99
CA LEU A 313 9.18 -5.56 -11.10
C LEU A 313 9.18 -6.82 -11.97
N ASP A 314 10.34 -7.43 -12.17
CA ASP A 314 10.50 -8.59 -13.05
C ASP A 314 10.44 -9.92 -12.28
N GLY A 315 10.47 -9.87 -10.94
CA GLY A 315 10.55 -11.06 -10.10
C GLY A 315 11.87 -11.82 -10.27
N THR A 316 12.88 -11.20 -10.90
CA THR A 316 14.17 -11.81 -11.20
C THR A 316 14.89 -12.18 -9.91
N GLY A 317 15.30 -13.43 -9.78
CA GLY A 317 15.99 -13.95 -8.60
C GLY A 317 15.07 -14.31 -7.42
N LEU A 318 13.76 -14.09 -7.54
CA LEU A 318 12.81 -14.62 -6.57
C LEU A 318 12.32 -16.01 -6.98
N PRO A 319 12.12 -16.93 -6.02
CA PRO A 319 11.45 -18.19 -6.27
C PRO A 319 10.04 -18.00 -6.85
N THR A 320 9.42 -19.05 -7.39
CA THR A 320 7.99 -18.98 -7.72
C THR A 320 7.19 -18.56 -6.50
N LEU A 321 5.99 -18.04 -6.69
CA LEU A 321 5.16 -17.59 -5.55
C LEU A 321 4.91 -18.74 -4.58
N VAL A 322 4.51 -19.89 -5.09
CA VAL A 322 4.23 -21.10 -4.28
C VAL A 322 5.47 -21.55 -3.53
N ASP A 323 6.62 -21.69 -4.22
CA ASP A 323 7.87 -22.11 -3.59
C ASP A 323 8.31 -21.13 -2.51
N HIS A 324 8.24 -19.84 -2.78
CA HIS A 324 8.65 -18.81 -1.81
C HIS A 324 7.74 -18.82 -0.57
N VAL A 325 6.44 -18.96 -0.77
CA VAL A 325 5.49 -19.08 0.35
C VAL A 325 5.78 -20.34 1.17
N THR A 326 5.91 -21.47 0.50
CA THR A 326 6.08 -22.78 1.15
C THR A 326 7.41 -22.88 1.90
N THR A 327 8.50 -22.37 1.31
CA THR A 327 9.85 -22.54 1.87
C THR A 327 10.29 -21.43 2.82
N THR A 328 9.70 -20.25 2.72
CA THR A 328 10.20 -19.07 3.43
C THR A 328 9.18 -18.48 4.40
N TYR A 329 7.95 -18.20 3.92
CA TYR A 329 6.96 -17.51 4.76
C TYR A 329 6.20 -18.46 5.69
N ALA A 330 5.66 -19.53 5.14
CA ALA A 330 4.81 -20.45 5.89
C ALA A 330 5.51 -21.10 7.09
N PRO A 331 6.77 -21.56 7.00
CA PRO A 331 7.46 -22.14 8.16
C PRO A 331 7.63 -21.14 9.32
N LEU A 332 7.87 -19.87 8.99
CA LEU A 332 8.08 -18.84 10.00
C LEU A 332 6.78 -18.48 10.71
N VAL A 333 5.68 -18.30 9.96
CA VAL A 333 4.39 -17.94 10.56
C VAL A 333 3.76 -19.10 11.33
N THR A 334 3.98 -20.35 10.92
CA THR A 334 3.50 -21.54 11.66
C THR A 334 4.08 -21.61 13.09
N ALA A 335 5.27 -21.05 13.31
CA ALA A 335 5.91 -20.95 14.61
C ALA A 335 5.49 -19.68 15.39
N SER A 336 4.55 -18.90 14.91
CA SER A 336 4.11 -17.63 15.48
C SER A 336 2.59 -17.58 15.65
N GLN A 337 2.08 -16.44 16.11
CA GLN A 337 0.64 -16.16 16.18
C GLN A 337 0.15 -15.30 14.99
N VAL A 338 1.01 -15.06 14.01
CA VAL A 338 0.73 -14.18 12.88
C VAL A 338 0.01 -14.96 11.79
N GLU A 339 -1.11 -14.43 11.33
CA GLU A 339 -1.84 -14.97 10.17
C GLU A 339 -1.16 -14.54 8.86
N LEU A 340 -0.90 -15.50 7.96
CA LEU A 340 -0.32 -15.24 6.65
C LEU A 340 -1.40 -15.23 5.57
N PHE A 341 -1.45 -14.13 4.83
CA PHE A 341 -2.29 -13.98 3.65
C PHE A 341 -1.45 -13.68 2.41
N VAL A 342 -1.87 -14.20 1.27
CA VAL A 342 -1.21 -13.98 -0.02
C VAL A 342 -2.12 -13.17 -0.93
N ALA A 343 -1.67 -12.00 -1.36
CA ALA A 343 -2.44 -11.17 -2.29
C ALA A 343 -2.40 -11.76 -3.70
N ARG A 344 -3.58 -11.82 -4.33
CA ARG A 344 -3.74 -12.31 -5.70
C ARG A 344 -4.21 -11.19 -6.60
N GLN A 345 -3.32 -10.71 -7.44
CA GLN A 345 -3.65 -9.69 -8.42
C GLN A 345 -4.56 -10.30 -9.50
N TRP A 346 -5.51 -9.53 -9.97
CA TRP A 346 -6.49 -9.96 -10.98
C TRP A 346 -5.89 -10.56 -12.25
N CYS A 347 -4.70 -10.09 -12.63
CA CYS A 347 -3.98 -10.53 -13.83
C CYS A 347 -3.16 -11.82 -13.63
N GLU A 348 -3.06 -12.30 -12.41
CA GLU A 348 -2.30 -13.49 -12.01
C GLU A 348 -3.18 -14.59 -11.43
N ARG A 349 -4.50 -14.38 -11.46
CA ARG A 349 -5.45 -15.38 -10.96
C ARG A 349 -5.26 -16.70 -11.69
N SER A 350 -5.06 -17.76 -10.93
CA SER A 350 -4.86 -19.12 -11.42
C SER A 350 -5.39 -20.10 -10.37
N SER A 351 -6.32 -20.94 -10.77
CA SER A 351 -6.89 -21.98 -9.88
C SER A 351 -5.80 -22.89 -9.31
N ASP A 352 -4.81 -23.25 -10.12
CA ASP A 352 -3.75 -24.16 -9.71
C ASP A 352 -2.85 -23.53 -8.65
N VAL A 353 -2.42 -22.28 -8.87
CA VAL A 353 -1.61 -21.54 -7.88
C VAL A 353 -2.40 -21.28 -6.60
N GLU A 354 -3.66 -20.88 -6.73
CA GLU A 354 -4.53 -20.61 -5.58
C GLU A 354 -4.85 -21.91 -4.81
N GLY A 355 -5.01 -23.01 -5.51
CA GLY A 355 -5.13 -24.35 -4.93
C GLY A 355 -3.90 -24.74 -4.12
N CYS A 356 -2.71 -24.66 -4.71
CA CYS A 356 -1.45 -24.95 -4.01
C CYS A 356 -1.26 -24.08 -2.76
N LEU A 357 -1.52 -22.78 -2.88
CA LEU A 357 -1.44 -21.86 -1.73
C LEU A 357 -2.45 -22.21 -0.64
N SER A 358 -3.64 -22.65 -1.04
CA SER A 358 -4.71 -23.05 -0.12
C SER A 358 -4.36 -24.29 0.70
N GLU A 359 -3.57 -25.17 0.14
CA GLU A 359 -3.12 -26.42 0.75
C GLU A 359 -1.80 -26.25 1.54
N THR A 360 -1.13 -25.09 1.41
CA THR A 360 0.14 -24.84 2.10
C THR A 360 -0.10 -24.59 3.59
N PRO A 361 0.44 -25.45 4.48
CA PRO A 361 0.34 -25.24 5.93
C PRO A 361 0.92 -23.88 6.34
N GLY A 362 0.21 -23.14 7.18
CA GLY A 362 0.61 -21.79 7.62
C GLY A 362 0.02 -20.67 6.78
N VAL A 363 -0.52 -20.93 5.59
CA VAL A 363 -1.29 -19.94 4.83
C VAL A 363 -2.72 -19.88 5.37
N THR A 364 -3.12 -18.74 5.90
CA THR A 364 -4.46 -18.51 6.46
C THR A 364 -5.49 -18.30 5.35
N GLY A 365 -5.10 -17.56 4.30
CA GLY A 365 -6.01 -17.26 3.20
C GLY A 365 -5.39 -16.41 2.10
N LEU A 366 -6.23 -16.04 1.16
CA LEU A 366 -5.89 -15.21 0.03
C LEU A 366 -6.53 -13.82 0.16
N VAL A 367 -5.93 -12.81 -0.44
CA VAL A 367 -6.50 -11.46 -0.53
C VAL A 367 -6.84 -11.16 -1.98
N PHE A 368 -8.11 -10.89 -2.23
CA PHE A 368 -8.62 -10.55 -3.56
C PHE A 368 -9.00 -9.07 -3.64
N GLY A 369 -8.74 -8.44 -4.78
CA GLY A 369 -9.27 -7.11 -5.06
C GLY A 369 -10.76 -7.19 -5.39
N SER A 370 -11.55 -6.32 -4.78
CA SER A 370 -13.01 -6.32 -4.87
C SER A 370 -13.55 -6.13 -6.29
N PHE A 371 -13.00 -5.17 -6.99
CA PHE A 371 -13.57 -4.65 -8.23
C PHE A 371 -13.50 -5.62 -9.42
N ARG A 372 -12.40 -6.36 -9.53
CA ARG A 372 -12.09 -7.11 -10.75
C ARG A 372 -12.50 -8.57 -10.70
N HIS A 373 -13.05 -8.96 -9.57
CA HIS A 373 -13.60 -10.30 -9.44
C HIS A 373 -14.91 -10.44 -10.22
N ASP A 374 -15.78 -9.44 -10.12
CA ASP A 374 -17.13 -9.49 -10.68
C ASP A 374 -17.21 -9.21 -12.18
N ASN A 375 -16.16 -8.65 -12.75
CA ASN A 375 -16.13 -8.31 -14.17
C ASN A 375 -14.79 -8.68 -14.82
N PRO A 376 -14.61 -9.97 -15.16
CA PRO A 376 -13.43 -10.43 -15.91
C PRO A 376 -13.23 -9.68 -17.23
N GLU A 377 -14.31 -9.24 -17.86
CA GLU A 377 -14.24 -8.47 -19.12
C GLU A 377 -13.77 -7.04 -18.87
N ALA A 378 -14.21 -6.40 -17.79
CA ALA A 378 -13.67 -5.09 -17.37
C ALA A 378 -12.19 -5.19 -17.02
N SER A 379 -11.74 -6.33 -16.49
CA SER A 379 -10.34 -6.60 -16.24
C SER A 379 -9.54 -6.78 -17.54
N LYS A 380 -10.16 -7.29 -18.59
CA LYS A 380 -9.56 -7.40 -19.94
C LYS A 380 -9.59 -6.07 -20.69
N ARG A 381 -10.60 -5.26 -20.48
CA ARG A 381 -10.69 -3.89 -20.99
C ARG A 381 -9.80 -2.96 -20.17
N ASN A 382 -8.50 -3.09 -20.35
CA ASN A 382 -7.53 -2.18 -19.76
C ASN A 382 -7.62 -0.76 -20.35
N ASP A 383 -8.82 -0.22 -20.50
CA ASP A 383 -9.06 1.09 -21.08
C ASP A 383 -8.36 2.22 -20.30
N TRP A 384 -8.19 2.02 -19.01
CA TRP A 384 -7.42 2.92 -18.17
C TRP A 384 -5.90 2.87 -18.48
N ARG A 385 -5.36 1.74 -19.00
CA ARG A 385 -3.95 1.66 -19.45
C ARG A 385 -3.69 2.46 -20.71
N ALA A 386 -4.70 2.64 -21.51
CA ALA A 386 -4.61 3.39 -22.76
C ALA A 386 -4.93 4.88 -22.59
N GLY A 387 -5.12 5.39 -21.39
CA GLY A 387 -5.57 6.78 -21.17
C GLY A 387 -6.98 7.05 -21.71
N LYS A 388 -7.75 6.01 -21.95
CA LYS A 388 -9.07 6.09 -22.61
C LYS A 388 -10.24 6.12 -21.63
N ILE A 389 -10.00 6.25 -20.34
CA ILE A 389 -11.12 6.49 -19.42
C ILE A 389 -11.60 7.92 -19.65
N ARG A 390 -12.66 8.05 -20.40
CA ARG A 390 -13.46 9.27 -20.39
C ARG A 390 -14.21 9.32 -19.05
N VAL A 391 -13.87 10.29 -18.24
CA VAL A 391 -14.61 10.63 -17.02
C VAL A 391 -15.90 11.34 -17.40
#